data_b8947afc077c87db7ffdc704fc0088db
#
_entry.id   b8947afc077c87db7ffdc704fc0088db
#
_cell.length_a   1.000
_cell.length_b   1.000
_cell.length_c   1.000
_cell.angle_alpha   90.00
_cell.angle_beta   90.00
_cell.angle_gamma   90.00
#
_symmetry.space_group_name_H-M   'P 1'
#
loop_
_entity.id
_entity.type
_entity.pdbx_description
1 polymer ?
#
loop_
_entity_poly.entity_id
_entity_poly.type
_entity_poly.pdbx_seq_one_letter_code
_entity_poly.pdbx_strand_id
1 'polypeptide(L)'
;MASRAIRSTGTRFRAAPPGHFQRAVALTSLKHGSYNALRLTFFPRSPTRMRDDIVIIGGGLAGSEAAWQAANRGAKVTLYEMRPKATTQAHKTGGLAELVCSNSLGSTDPLNAPGILKEEMRRLNSLIIKVADEVRVPAGSALAVDRDLFSLKITQALESHPNIRILREEIAEIPTDCLCILATGPLTSDKLSQAIAQLTHTKHLYFYDAISPIVDADSVNMDVAFLASRYGKGGDDYLNCPMDEATYNAFYAALLAAEKVQPKDFEKAAYFEGCIPIEVMAERGRQTMQFGPLKPVGLENPKTGKRAYAVVQLRTENAHRSCYNLVGFQTKLTYGEQKRVFRMIPGLEQAEFLRYGSLHRNTFINSPQLLYNTLQFKARGTLFFAGQLVGVEGYTDSAAMGGLAGINAARGLAGLPLVTPPPTTAHGCLTTYITTADPRHFQPMNTNFGLFPPLATPTRDKESKRRLTGQRALEDLTAWMTQFKLS
;
A
#
# COMPACT_ATOMS: atom_id res chain seq x y z
N MET A 1 -28.10 -34.11 58.88
CA MET A 1 -28.64 -33.15 59.86
C MET A 1 -28.67 -31.77 59.25
N ALA A 2 -29.90 -31.22 59.16
CA ALA A 2 -30.33 -29.81 59.03
C ALA A 2 -29.69 -28.89 57.98
N SER A 3 -30.23 -28.69 56.82
CA SER A 3 -31.35 -27.81 56.39
C SER A 3 -31.43 -26.42 57.08
N ARG A 4 -31.15 -25.38 56.33
CA ARG A 4 -31.83 -24.09 56.52
C ARG A 4 -31.87 -23.32 55.18
N ALA A 5 -33.10 -23.24 54.66
CA ALA A 5 -33.52 -22.32 53.61
C ALA A 5 -33.64 -20.89 54.16
N ILE A 6 -33.28 -19.87 53.37
CA ILE A 6 -33.70 -18.51 53.60
C ILE A 6 -34.41 -18.02 52.32
N ARG A 7 -35.60 -17.48 52.56
CA ARG A 7 -36.61 -17.05 51.61
C ARG A 7 -36.26 -15.72 50.90
N SER A 8 -36.68 -15.64 49.67
CA SER A 8 -36.76 -14.45 48.83
C SER A 8 -37.77 -13.42 49.33
N THR A 9 -37.41 -12.13 49.25
CA THR A 9 -38.39 -11.04 49.20
C THR A 9 -38.38 -10.41 47.80
N GLY A 10 -39.48 -10.60 47.10
CA GLY A 10 -39.71 -10.02 45.78
C GLY A 10 -40.14 -8.56 45.93
N THR A 11 -39.59 -7.75 45.05
CA THR A 11 -40.12 -6.42 44.78
C THR A 11 -40.56 -6.36 43.30
N ARG A 12 -41.86 -6.29 43.12
CA ARG A 12 -42.52 -6.09 41.80
C ARG A 12 -42.29 -4.65 41.36
N PHE A 13 -41.70 -4.46 40.18
CA PHE A 13 -41.83 -3.22 39.44
C PHE A 13 -42.80 -3.41 38.27
N ARG A 14 -43.77 -2.48 38.23
CA ARG A 14 -44.86 -2.41 37.26
C ARG A 14 -44.30 -2.11 35.84
N ALA A 15 -44.84 -2.82 34.86
CA ALA A 15 -44.67 -2.56 33.43
C ALA A 15 -45.41 -1.28 33.05
N ALA A 16 -44.78 -0.43 32.19
CA ALA A 16 -45.42 0.62 31.42
C ALA A 16 -45.64 0.12 29.96
N PRO A 17 -46.65 0.60 29.24
CA PRO A 17 -47.14 -0.02 28.02
C PRO A 17 -46.31 0.28 26.78
N PRO A 18 -46.41 -0.54 25.71
CA PRO A 18 -45.57 -0.42 24.54
C PRO A 18 -46.14 0.60 23.54
N GLY A 19 -45.30 1.57 23.19
CA GLY A 19 -45.54 2.46 22.07
C GLY A 19 -44.81 1.95 20.79
N HIS A 20 -45.57 1.75 19.76
CA HIS A 20 -45.22 1.27 18.43
C HIS A 20 -44.00 1.96 17.80
N PHE A 21 -43.02 1.16 17.33
CA PHE A 21 -42.36 1.36 16.05
C PHE A 21 -41.72 0.04 15.59
N GLN A 22 -42.57 -0.86 15.06
CA GLN A 22 -42.11 -1.91 14.17
C GLN A 22 -41.96 -1.27 12.78
N ARG A 23 -40.74 -1.18 12.27
CA ARG A 23 -40.48 -1.23 10.85
C ARG A 23 -39.66 -2.48 10.56
N ALA A 24 -40.39 -3.48 10.09
CA ALA A 24 -39.85 -4.65 9.47
C ALA A 24 -39.05 -4.25 8.23
N VAL A 25 -37.74 -4.57 8.21
CA VAL A 25 -36.96 -4.60 6.98
C VAL A 25 -37.25 -5.93 6.31
N ALA A 26 -38.14 -5.92 5.32
CA ALA A 26 -38.35 -7.04 4.43
C ALA A 26 -37.11 -7.23 3.58
N LEU A 27 -36.46 -8.39 3.72
CA LEU A 27 -35.47 -8.90 2.77
C LEU A 27 -36.22 -9.30 1.48
N THR A 28 -36.34 -8.36 0.55
CA THR A 28 -36.71 -8.67 -0.83
C THR A 28 -35.44 -8.99 -1.62
N SER A 29 -35.43 -10.19 -2.20
CA SER A 29 -34.46 -10.66 -3.16
C SER A 29 -34.29 -9.66 -4.30
N LEU A 30 -33.14 -8.98 -4.37
CA LEU A 30 -32.79 -8.12 -5.50
C LEU A 30 -32.22 -8.99 -6.61
N LYS A 31 -33.02 -9.18 -7.63
CA LYS A 31 -32.63 -9.63 -8.98
C LYS A 31 -31.64 -8.60 -9.57
N HIS A 32 -30.74 -9.10 -10.40
CA HIS A 32 -29.76 -8.39 -11.20
C HIS A 32 -30.22 -7.01 -11.68
N GLY A 33 -29.40 -5.99 -11.46
CA GLY A 33 -29.37 -4.75 -12.23
C GLY A 33 -29.92 -3.54 -11.52
N SER A 34 -29.06 -2.79 -10.96
CA SER A 34 -28.94 -1.32 -10.98
C SER A 34 -28.10 -0.86 -9.77
N TYR A 35 -26.83 -0.63 -10.02
CA TYR A 35 -26.03 0.16 -9.09
C TYR A 35 -26.60 1.58 -9.10
N ASN A 36 -27.32 1.93 -8.05
CA ASN A 36 -27.82 3.29 -7.87
C ASN A 36 -26.62 4.25 -7.88
N ALA A 37 -26.50 5.02 -8.94
CA ALA A 37 -25.69 6.23 -8.94
C ALA A 37 -26.27 7.14 -7.83
N LEU A 38 -25.61 7.14 -6.68
CA LEU A 38 -25.86 8.16 -5.67
C LEU A 38 -25.62 9.49 -6.37
N ARG A 39 -26.73 10.21 -6.66
CA ARG A 39 -26.69 11.60 -7.09
C ARG A 39 -26.15 12.45 -5.93
N LEU A 40 -24.85 12.32 -5.65
CA LEU A 40 -24.10 13.29 -4.88
C LEU A 40 -23.70 14.41 -5.84
N THR A 41 -24.71 15.13 -6.30
CA THR A 41 -24.55 16.38 -6.99
C THR A 41 -24.62 17.47 -5.95
N PHE A 42 -23.65 18.29 -5.94
CA PHE A 42 -23.63 19.75 -5.91
C PHE A 42 -22.25 20.18 -5.44
N PHE A 43 -21.45 20.61 -6.39
CA PHE A 43 -20.44 21.59 -6.05
C PHE A 43 -21.22 22.85 -5.65
N PRO A 44 -21.14 23.33 -4.40
CA PRO A 44 -21.71 24.63 -4.09
C PRO A 44 -21.01 25.63 -5.01
N ARG A 45 -21.75 26.38 -5.79
CA ARG A 45 -21.19 27.50 -6.55
C ARG A 45 -20.67 28.50 -5.54
N SER A 46 -19.38 28.41 -5.24
CA SER A 46 -18.67 29.46 -4.51
C SER A 46 -18.73 30.74 -5.33
N PRO A 47 -18.91 31.93 -4.72
CA PRO A 47 -18.92 33.21 -5.44
C PRO A 47 -17.53 33.53 -6.08
N THR A 48 -16.47 32.84 -5.72
CA THR A 48 -15.18 32.91 -6.37
C THR A 48 -15.13 31.99 -7.59
N ARG A 49 -14.71 32.53 -8.74
CA ARG A 49 -14.55 31.76 -9.99
C ARG A 49 -13.59 30.61 -9.75
N MET A 50 -14.08 29.35 -9.82
CA MET A 50 -13.27 28.15 -9.73
C MET A 50 -12.26 28.13 -10.89
N ARG A 51 -11.03 27.70 -10.63
CA ARG A 51 -10.04 27.43 -11.66
C ARG A 51 -10.47 26.25 -12.52
N ASP A 52 -10.07 26.29 -13.80
CA ASP A 52 -10.43 25.26 -14.79
C ASP A 52 -9.40 24.10 -14.82
N ASP A 53 -8.53 24.00 -13.81
CA ASP A 53 -7.55 22.92 -13.67
C ASP A 53 -7.74 22.12 -12.37
N ILE A 54 -7.19 20.91 -12.38
CA ILE A 54 -7.08 20.06 -11.20
C ILE A 54 -5.71 20.27 -10.59
N VAL A 55 -5.67 20.65 -9.33
CA VAL A 55 -4.43 20.75 -8.56
C VAL A 55 -4.18 19.42 -7.85
N ILE A 56 -2.98 18.85 -8.04
CA ILE A 56 -2.54 17.65 -7.36
C ILE A 56 -1.32 17.99 -6.52
N ILE A 57 -1.34 17.64 -5.23
CA ILE A 57 -0.24 17.90 -4.30
C ILE A 57 0.42 16.58 -3.94
N GLY A 58 1.69 16.43 -4.33
CA GLY A 58 2.52 15.24 -4.17
C GLY A 58 2.72 14.47 -5.47
N GLY A 59 3.96 14.40 -5.95
CA GLY A 59 4.38 13.70 -7.17
C GLY A 59 4.87 12.26 -6.93
N GLY A 60 4.39 11.60 -5.86
CA GLY A 60 4.60 10.17 -5.62
C GLY A 60 3.78 9.29 -6.55
N LEU A 61 3.72 7.97 -6.26
CA LEU A 61 2.97 7.00 -7.07
C LEU A 61 1.51 7.40 -7.28
N ALA A 62 0.82 7.78 -6.21
CA ALA A 62 -0.59 8.13 -6.26
C ALA A 62 -0.85 9.44 -7.03
N GLY A 63 -0.03 10.48 -6.79
CA GLY A 63 -0.21 11.75 -7.49
C GLY A 63 0.17 11.68 -8.96
N SER A 64 1.20 10.92 -9.30
CA SER A 64 1.59 10.64 -10.70
C SER A 64 0.49 9.90 -11.45
N GLU A 65 -0.09 8.86 -10.84
CA GLU A 65 -1.21 8.13 -11.43
C GLU A 65 -2.47 9.00 -11.54
N ALA A 66 -2.78 9.81 -10.50
CA ALA A 66 -3.90 10.74 -10.53
C ALA A 66 -3.77 11.79 -11.66
N ALA A 67 -2.57 12.35 -11.82
CA ALA A 67 -2.28 13.31 -12.89
C ALA A 67 -2.48 12.68 -14.28
N TRP A 68 -1.95 11.47 -14.48
CA TRP A 68 -2.10 10.72 -15.72
C TRP A 68 -3.56 10.44 -16.05
N GLN A 69 -4.33 9.91 -15.09
CA GLN A 69 -5.72 9.56 -15.30
C GLN A 69 -6.61 10.78 -15.56
N ALA A 70 -6.36 11.89 -14.85
CA ALA A 70 -7.10 13.12 -15.05
C ALA A 70 -6.78 13.77 -16.41
N ALA A 71 -5.50 13.86 -16.77
CA ALA A 71 -5.04 14.49 -18.01
C ALA A 71 -5.49 13.73 -19.26
N ASN A 72 -5.46 12.39 -19.25
CA ASN A 72 -5.98 11.56 -20.36
C ASN A 72 -7.50 11.70 -20.56
N ARG A 73 -8.22 12.23 -19.57
CA ARG A 73 -9.65 12.56 -19.67
C ARG A 73 -9.91 14.02 -20.02
N GLY A 74 -8.87 14.71 -20.52
CA GLY A 74 -8.97 16.08 -21.04
C GLY A 74 -8.87 17.18 -19.96
N ALA A 75 -8.68 16.85 -18.68
CA ALA A 75 -8.49 17.84 -17.64
C ALA A 75 -7.08 18.47 -17.73
N LYS A 76 -6.99 19.78 -17.53
CA LYS A 76 -5.70 20.44 -17.26
C LYS A 76 -5.30 20.10 -15.81
N VAL A 77 -4.05 19.75 -15.59
CA VAL A 77 -3.51 19.33 -14.30
C VAL A 77 -2.30 20.18 -13.94
N THR A 78 -2.30 20.71 -12.73
CA THR A 78 -1.10 21.28 -12.10
C THR A 78 -0.66 20.34 -10.97
N LEU A 79 0.48 19.66 -11.18
CA LEU A 79 1.08 18.74 -10.22
C LEU A 79 2.19 19.44 -9.43
N TYR A 80 2.03 19.55 -8.12
CA TYR A 80 3.03 20.08 -7.22
C TYR A 80 3.85 18.97 -6.58
N GLU A 81 5.17 19.09 -6.68
CA GLU A 81 6.12 18.19 -6.03
C GLU A 81 7.20 19.03 -5.34
N MET A 82 7.40 18.83 -4.04
CA MET A 82 8.35 19.64 -3.28
C MET A 82 9.82 19.38 -3.64
N ARG A 83 10.13 18.17 -4.12
CA ARG A 83 11.50 17.80 -4.51
C ARG A 83 11.88 18.36 -5.87
N PRO A 84 13.14 18.75 -6.07
CA PRO A 84 14.29 18.63 -5.17
C PRO A 84 14.45 19.79 -4.16
N LYS A 85 13.59 20.82 -4.16
CA LYS A 85 13.75 22.02 -3.28
C LYS A 85 13.62 21.68 -1.80
N ALA A 86 12.67 20.81 -1.44
CA ALA A 86 12.54 20.23 -0.12
C ALA A 86 12.55 18.70 -0.23
N THR A 87 13.22 18.01 0.66
CA THR A 87 13.40 16.57 0.63
C THR A 87 12.82 15.92 1.87
N THR A 88 12.59 14.61 1.80
CA THR A 88 12.24 13.77 2.96
C THR A 88 13.43 12.89 3.33
N GLN A 89 13.38 12.26 4.48
CA GLN A 89 14.44 11.34 4.91
C GLN A 89 14.55 10.07 4.03
N ALA A 90 13.48 9.69 3.32
CA ALA A 90 13.43 8.47 2.53
C ALA A 90 13.79 8.69 1.05
N HIS A 91 13.46 9.83 0.48
CA HIS A 91 13.71 10.14 -0.92
C HIS A 91 15.15 10.56 -1.18
N LYS A 92 15.70 10.17 -2.32
CA LYS A 92 17.09 10.44 -2.74
C LYS A 92 17.18 11.38 -3.93
N THR A 93 16.12 11.43 -4.75
CA THR A 93 16.11 12.13 -6.03
C THR A 93 14.97 13.15 -6.12
N GLY A 94 14.96 13.97 -7.16
CA GLY A 94 13.82 14.81 -7.53
C GLY A 94 12.82 14.12 -8.49
N GLY A 95 13.03 12.86 -8.85
CA GLY A 95 12.18 12.11 -9.78
C GLY A 95 10.77 11.88 -9.22
N LEU A 96 9.77 11.82 -10.11
CA LEU A 96 8.40 11.47 -9.72
C LEU A 96 8.28 9.96 -9.48
N ALA A 97 7.30 9.56 -8.69
CA ALA A 97 7.02 8.16 -8.33
C ALA A 97 8.25 7.37 -7.83
N GLU A 98 9.19 8.04 -7.15
CA GLU A 98 10.37 7.39 -6.58
C GLU A 98 9.97 6.31 -5.56
N LEU A 99 10.51 5.09 -5.72
CA LEU A 99 10.27 3.98 -4.82
C LEU A 99 11.21 4.05 -3.61
N VAL A 100 10.70 4.30 -2.43
CA VAL A 100 11.52 4.58 -1.24
C VAL A 100 11.86 3.36 -0.39
N CYS A 101 11.02 2.33 -0.35
CA CYS A 101 11.23 1.14 0.48
C CYS A 101 11.87 0.01 -0.33
N SER A 102 11.14 -0.56 -1.25
CA SER A 102 11.49 -1.73 -2.06
C SER A 102 11.32 -1.37 -3.53
N ASN A 103 11.95 -2.13 -4.44
CA ASN A 103 11.69 -1.98 -5.88
C ASN A 103 10.59 -2.94 -6.39
N SER A 104 9.87 -3.60 -5.49
CA SER A 104 8.80 -4.54 -5.84
C SER A 104 7.42 -3.93 -5.67
N LEU A 105 6.61 -4.06 -6.70
CA LEU A 105 5.19 -3.75 -6.68
C LEU A 105 4.32 -4.98 -6.29
N GLY A 106 4.94 -6.05 -5.76
CA GLY A 106 4.25 -7.26 -5.31
C GLY A 106 3.89 -8.24 -6.42
N SER A 107 3.16 -9.31 -6.07
CA SER A 107 2.87 -10.43 -6.98
C SER A 107 2.08 -10.01 -8.23
N THR A 108 2.43 -10.63 -9.37
CA THR A 108 1.65 -10.56 -10.64
C THR A 108 0.77 -11.78 -10.85
N ASP A 109 0.84 -12.78 -9.98
CA ASP A 109 0.07 -14.01 -10.10
C ASP A 109 -1.44 -13.70 -9.98
N PRO A 110 -2.26 -14.04 -10.98
CA PRO A 110 -3.71 -13.79 -10.97
C PRO A 110 -4.45 -14.56 -9.86
N LEU A 111 -3.82 -15.57 -9.24
CA LEU A 111 -4.31 -16.27 -8.06
C LEU A 111 -4.03 -15.54 -6.75
N ASN A 112 -3.48 -14.31 -6.83
CA ASN A 112 -3.25 -13.43 -5.70
C ASN A 112 -3.98 -12.10 -5.90
N ALA A 113 -4.58 -11.57 -4.84
CA ALA A 113 -5.34 -10.33 -4.90
C ALA A 113 -4.53 -9.11 -5.44
N PRO A 114 -3.24 -8.92 -5.09
CA PRO A 114 -2.40 -7.90 -5.72
C PRO A 114 -2.19 -8.09 -7.23
N GLY A 115 -2.23 -9.33 -7.73
CA GLY A 115 -2.16 -9.62 -9.17
C GLY A 115 -3.44 -9.18 -9.88
N ILE A 116 -4.60 -9.42 -9.27
CA ILE A 116 -5.89 -8.95 -9.78
C ILE A 116 -5.90 -7.42 -9.85
N LEU A 117 -5.46 -6.73 -8.79
CA LEU A 117 -5.40 -5.25 -8.78
C LEU A 117 -4.55 -4.71 -9.92
N LYS A 118 -3.37 -5.31 -10.19
CA LYS A 118 -2.51 -4.90 -11.31
C LYS A 118 -3.18 -5.09 -12.66
N GLU A 119 -3.91 -6.18 -12.85
CA GLU A 119 -4.65 -6.41 -14.08
C GLU A 119 -5.80 -5.40 -14.25
N GLU A 120 -6.48 -5.06 -13.18
CA GLU A 120 -7.48 -3.99 -13.18
C GLU A 120 -6.86 -2.63 -13.55
N MET A 121 -5.69 -2.31 -12.99
CA MET A 121 -4.95 -1.08 -13.32
C MET A 121 -4.49 -1.06 -14.79
N ARG A 122 -4.06 -2.21 -15.37
CA ARG A 122 -3.75 -2.29 -16.81
C ARG A 122 -4.94 -1.94 -17.66
N ARG A 123 -6.11 -2.50 -17.35
CA ARG A 123 -7.36 -2.20 -18.08
C ARG A 123 -7.77 -0.73 -17.95
N LEU A 124 -7.47 -0.08 -16.83
CA LEU A 124 -7.66 1.35 -16.60
C LEU A 124 -6.55 2.23 -17.21
N ASN A 125 -5.64 1.66 -18.01
CA ASN A 125 -4.52 2.38 -18.64
C ASN A 125 -3.59 3.10 -17.64
N SER A 126 -3.25 2.43 -16.54
CA SER A 126 -2.35 2.95 -15.51
C SER A 126 -0.94 3.22 -16.05
N LEU A 127 -0.43 4.44 -15.83
CA LEU A 127 0.95 4.79 -16.12
C LEU A 127 1.93 3.99 -15.26
N ILE A 128 1.63 3.86 -13.97
CA ILE A 128 2.49 3.18 -13.00
C ILE A 128 2.71 1.72 -13.41
N ILE A 129 1.66 0.99 -13.77
CA ILE A 129 1.80 -0.42 -14.15
C ILE A 129 2.40 -0.57 -15.55
N LYS A 130 2.05 0.30 -16.50
CA LYS A 130 2.63 0.32 -17.83
C LYS A 130 4.16 0.46 -17.77
N VAL A 131 4.65 1.46 -17.04
CA VAL A 131 6.09 1.68 -16.90
C VAL A 131 6.75 0.55 -16.10
N ALA A 132 6.09 0.01 -15.06
CA ALA A 132 6.61 -1.11 -14.31
C ALA A 132 6.82 -2.36 -15.18
N ASP A 133 5.89 -2.66 -16.08
CA ASP A 133 6.02 -3.78 -17.02
C ASP A 133 7.18 -3.57 -18.00
N GLU A 134 7.46 -2.32 -18.43
CA GLU A 134 8.55 -1.97 -19.36
C GLU A 134 9.95 -2.08 -18.73
N VAL A 135 10.09 -1.78 -17.43
CA VAL A 135 11.39 -1.74 -16.74
C VAL A 135 11.54 -2.86 -15.71
N ARG A 136 10.85 -3.96 -15.95
CA ARG A 136 10.84 -5.13 -15.08
C ARG A 136 12.22 -5.74 -14.92
N VAL A 137 12.56 -6.14 -13.70
CA VAL A 137 13.75 -6.94 -13.38
C VAL A 137 13.34 -8.30 -12.82
N PRO A 138 14.19 -9.33 -12.91
CA PRO A 138 13.90 -10.67 -12.42
C PRO A 138 13.57 -10.69 -10.92
N ALA A 139 12.40 -11.25 -10.57
CA ALA A 139 11.94 -11.36 -9.18
C ALA A 139 10.86 -12.46 -9.00
N GLY A 140 10.96 -13.57 -9.71
CA GLY A 140 9.99 -14.66 -9.66
C GLY A 140 8.59 -14.22 -10.07
N SER A 141 7.60 -14.44 -9.21
CA SER A 141 6.21 -14.00 -9.45
C SER A 141 5.93 -12.53 -9.05
N ALA A 142 6.93 -11.80 -8.56
CA ALA A 142 6.77 -10.39 -8.23
C ALA A 142 7.07 -9.48 -9.44
N LEU A 143 6.38 -8.34 -9.50
CA LEU A 143 6.72 -7.24 -10.39
C LEU A 143 7.75 -6.36 -9.68
N ALA A 144 9.02 -6.66 -9.84
CA ALA A 144 10.11 -5.80 -9.43
C ALA A 144 10.62 -5.00 -10.64
N VAL A 145 11.11 -3.80 -10.38
CA VAL A 145 11.50 -2.84 -11.42
C VAL A 145 12.93 -2.33 -11.18
N ASP A 146 13.58 -1.92 -12.26
CA ASP A 146 14.74 -1.03 -12.16
C ASP A 146 14.25 0.30 -11.59
N ARG A 147 14.69 0.62 -10.38
CA ARG A 147 14.17 1.73 -9.57
C ARG A 147 14.39 3.08 -10.24
N ASP A 148 15.57 3.28 -10.81
CA ASP A 148 15.96 4.56 -11.40
C ASP A 148 15.27 4.79 -12.74
N LEU A 149 15.23 3.75 -13.59
CA LEU A 149 14.53 3.78 -14.86
C LEU A 149 13.02 3.95 -14.69
N PHE A 150 12.45 3.36 -13.64
CA PHE A 150 11.03 3.49 -13.32
C PHE A 150 10.64 4.95 -13.03
N SER A 151 11.35 5.59 -12.10
CA SER A 151 11.11 6.99 -11.75
C SER A 151 11.38 7.92 -12.94
N LEU A 152 12.48 7.68 -13.69
CA LEU A 152 12.84 8.46 -14.86
C LEU A 152 11.74 8.43 -15.93
N LYS A 153 11.27 7.24 -16.32
CA LYS A 153 10.26 7.09 -17.37
C LYS A 153 8.90 7.69 -16.96
N ILE A 154 8.49 7.54 -15.69
CA ILE A 154 7.26 8.18 -15.21
C ILE A 154 7.40 9.70 -15.26
N THR A 155 8.54 10.24 -14.82
CA THR A 155 8.80 11.68 -14.88
C THR A 155 8.71 12.19 -16.30
N GLN A 156 9.38 11.54 -17.26
CA GLN A 156 9.35 11.90 -18.68
C GLN A 156 7.94 11.83 -19.28
N ALA A 157 7.16 10.79 -18.95
CA ALA A 157 5.80 10.64 -19.44
C ALA A 157 4.88 11.78 -18.96
N LEU A 158 5.03 12.20 -17.70
CA LEU A 158 4.24 13.30 -17.16
C LEU A 158 4.71 14.68 -17.64
N GLU A 159 6.02 14.90 -17.79
CA GLU A 159 6.59 16.15 -18.31
C GLU A 159 6.24 16.38 -19.80
N SER A 160 6.14 15.29 -20.57
CA SER A 160 5.78 15.36 -21.99
C SER A 160 4.27 15.45 -22.25
N HIS A 161 3.43 15.27 -21.25
CA HIS A 161 1.98 15.27 -21.44
C HIS A 161 1.42 16.71 -21.58
N PRO A 162 0.71 17.04 -22.69
CA PRO A 162 0.30 18.43 -23.00
C PRO A 162 -0.64 19.05 -21.94
N ASN A 163 -1.36 18.24 -21.20
CA ASN A 163 -2.31 18.69 -20.18
C ASN A 163 -1.73 18.68 -18.76
N ILE A 164 -0.45 18.34 -18.56
CA ILE A 164 0.16 18.29 -17.23
C ILE A 164 1.24 19.37 -17.13
N ARG A 165 1.13 20.21 -16.11
CA ARG A 165 2.17 21.14 -15.69
C ARG A 165 2.72 20.72 -14.33
N ILE A 166 4.02 20.46 -14.26
CA ILE A 166 4.71 20.10 -13.03
C ILE A 166 5.35 21.35 -12.42
N LEU A 167 5.06 21.62 -11.15
CA LEU A 167 5.65 22.70 -10.36
C LEU A 167 6.46 22.10 -9.20
N ARG A 168 7.73 22.42 -9.16
CA ARG A 168 8.67 21.98 -8.11
C ARG A 168 8.62 22.96 -6.94
N GLU A 169 7.60 22.78 -6.09
CA GLU A 169 7.28 23.67 -4.97
C GLU A 169 6.59 22.92 -3.83
N GLU A 170 6.94 23.28 -2.59
CA GLU A 170 6.23 22.81 -1.40
C GLU A 170 4.94 23.62 -1.22
N ILE A 171 3.82 22.93 -1.14
CA ILE A 171 2.52 23.53 -0.81
C ILE A 171 2.23 23.32 0.67
N ALA A 172 2.07 24.41 1.41
CA ALA A 172 1.74 24.41 2.84
C ALA A 172 0.24 24.59 3.13
N GLU A 173 -0.49 25.21 2.19
CA GLU A 173 -1.92 25.51 2.33
C GLU A 173 -2.73 24.77 1.25
N ILE A 174 -3.89 24.23 1.63
CA ILE A 174 -4.74 23.46 0.72
C ILE A 174 -5.58 24.44 -0.10
N PRO A 175 -5.41 24.52 -1.44
CA PRO A 175 -6.16 25.41 -2.30
C PRO A 175 -7.70 25.22 -2.17
N THR A 176 -8.45 26.31 -2.19
CA THR A 176 -9.93 26.28 -2.03
C THR A 176 -10.68 26.68 -3.29
N ASP A 177 -9.99 27.24 -4.28
CA ASP A 177 -10.51 27.78 -5.52
C ASP A 177 -10.47 26.79 -6.71
N CYS A 178 -10.13 25.54 -6.46
CA CYS A 178 -9.99 24.49 -7.50
C CYS A 178 -10.42 23.11 -7.00
N LEU A 179 -10.53 22.17 -7.92
CA LEU A 179 -10.52 20.75 -7.59
C LEU A 179 -9.09 20.36 -7.16
N CYS A 180 -8.97 19.79 -5.97
CA CYS A 180 -7.67 19.45 -5.39
C CYS A 180 -7.61 17.97 -5.01
N ILE A 181 -6.45 17.33 -5.29
CA ILE A 181 -6.14 15.96 -4.84
C ILE A 181 -4.91 16.02 -3.94
N LEU A 182 -5.06 15.59 -2.68
CA LEU A 182 -3.95 15.39 -1.75
C LEU A 182 -3.42 13.96 -1.88
N ALA A 183 -2.23 13.83 -2.47
CA ALA A 183 -1.55 12.56 -2.77
C ALA A 183 -0.10 12.54 -2.25
N THR A 184 0.14 13.19 -1.11
CA THR A 184 1.47 13.45 -0.55
C THR A 184 2.13 12.24 0.10
N GLY A 185 1.39 11.13 0.19
CA GLY A 185 1.89 9.88 0.75
C GLY A 185 2.16 9.95 2.26
N PRO A 186 2.96 9.01 2.78
CA PRO A 186 3.17 8.87 4.21
C PRO A 186 4.10 9.93 4.80
N LEU A 187 4.94 10.55 3.97
CA LEU A 187 5.96 11.52 4.36
C LEU A 187 5.55 12.96 3.96
N THR A 188 4.29 13.28 4.21
CA THR A 188 3.75 14.64 4.05
C THR A 188 4.55 15.64 4.90
N SER A 189 4.87 16.81 4.33
CA SER A 189 5.61 17.84 5.07
C SER A 189 4.86 18.31 6.32
N ASP A 190 5.58 18.76 7.33
CA ASP A 190 5.00 19.17 8.62
C ASP A 190 3.95 20.28 8.45
N LYS A 191 4.21 21.26 7.59
CA LYS A 191 3.28 22.37 7.33
C LYS A 191 1.97 21.87 6.74
N LEU A 192 2.05 21.04 5.70
CA LEU A 192 0.84 20.49 5.06
C LEU A 192 0.13 19.49 5.97
N SER A 193 0.86 18.68 6.76
CA SER A 193 0.29 17.82 7.78
C SER A 193 -0.53 18.60 8.80
N GLN A 194 -0.04 19.76 9.26
CA GLN A 194 -0.79 20.63 10.15
C GLN A 194 -2.06 21.19 9.48
N ALA A 195 -1.97 21.62 8.21
CA ALA A 195 -3.15 22.07 7.46
C ALA A 195 -4.20 20.97 7.28
N ILE A 196 -3.78 19.72 7.02
CA ILE A 196 -4.67 18.56 6.94
C ILE A 196 -5.31 18.27 8.31
N ALA A 197 -4.56 18.31 9.40
CA ALA A 197 -5.08 18.11 10.75
C ALA A 197 -6.13 19.15 11.14
N GLN A 198 -5.88 20.41 10.83
CA GLN A 198 -6.85 21.49 11.03
C GLN A 198 -8.11 21.30 10.21
N LEU A 199 -7.97 20.95 8.92
CA LEU A 199 -9.09 20.72 8.01
C LEU A 199 -9.97 19.53 8.44
N THR A 200 -9.36 18.46 8.91
CA THR A 200 -10.05 17.22 9.28
C THR A 200 -10.57 17.23 10.71
N HIS A 201 -10.19 18.20 11.53
CA HIS A 201 -10.49 18.29 12.97
C HIS A 201 -10.11 17.01 13.73
N THR A 202 -9.14 16.26 13.22
CA THR A 202 -8.71 14.98 13.80
C THR A 202 -7.20 14.96 13.99
N LYS A 203 -6.75 14.27 15.04
CA LYS A 203 -5.33 13.90 15.13
C LYS A 203 -5.03 12.89 14.02
N HIS A 204 -3.88 13.05 13.34
CA HIS A 204 -3.42 12.05 12.39
C HIS A 204 -3.21 10.71 13.10
N LEU A 205 -3.59 9.64 12.42
CA LEU A 205 -3.19 8.29 12.79
C LEU A 205 -1.78 8.04 12.25
N TYR A 206 -0.99 7.26 12.97
CA TYR A 206 0.38 6.94 12.57
C TYR A 206 0.61 5.45 12.64
N PHE A 207 1.44 4.97 11.73
CA PHE A 207 2.14 3.71 11.90
C PHE A 207 3.61 3.90 11.53
N TYR A 208 4.46 2.99 11.98
CA TYR A 208 5.86 2.99 11.64
C TYR A 208 6.13 1.98 10.55
N ASP A 209 6.87 2.41 9.53
CA ASP A 209 7.39 1.57 8.46
C ASP A 209 8.91 1.59 8.49
N ALA A 210 9.51 0.46 8.15
CA ALA A 210 10.95 0.35 8.11
C ALA A 210 11.40 -0.05 6.70
N ILE A 211 12.58 0.43 6.32
CA ILE A 211 13.19 0.19 5.01
C ILE A 211 14.26 -0.87 5.16
N SER A 212 14.37 -1.76 4.17
CA SER A 212 15.42 -2.76 4.07
C SER A 212 16.72 -2.16 3.51
N PRO A 213 17.89 -2.64 3.95
CA PRO A 213 19.18 -2.23 3.40
C PRO A 213 19.40 -2.76 1.99
N ILE A 214 20.29 -2.05 1.26
CA ILE A 214 20.78 -2.41 -0.07
C ILE A 214 22.29 -2.58 0.00
N VAL A 215 22.80 -3.66 -0.57
CA VAL A 215 24.24 -3.99 -0.62
C VAL A 215 24.75 -3.97 -2.05
N ASP A 216 26.03 -3.66 -2.21
CA ASP A 216 26.75 -3.75 -3.46
C ASP A 216 26.92 -5.22 -3.87
N ALA A 217 26.68 -5.54 -5.14
CA ALA A 217 26.74 -6.90 -5.65
C ALA A 217 28.15 -7.49 -5.59
N ASP A 218 29.17 -6.69 -5.89
CA ASP A 218 30.57 -7.13 -5.91
C ASP A 218 31.10 -7.44 -4.51
N SER A 219 30.41 -6.96 -3.47
CA SER A 219 30.75 -7.24 -2.06
C SER A 219 30.13 -8.53 -1.52
N VAL A 220 29.31 -9.24 -2.31
CA VAL A 220 28.69 -10.50 -1.90
C VAL A 220 29.57 -11.69 -2.26
N ASN A 221 29.85 -12.56 -1.30
CA ASN A 221 30.65 -13.76 -1.53
C ASN A 221 29.83 -14.83 -2.27
N MET A 222 30.12 -14.96 -3.57
CA MET A 222 29.44 -15.91 -4.45
C MET A 222 29.87 -17.36 -4.25
N ASP A 223 30.93 -17.62 -3.51
CA ASP A 223 31.30 -18.99 -3.13
C ASP A 223 30.33 -19.59 -2.12
N VAL A 224 29.71 -18.76 -1.31
CA VAL A 224 28.70 -19.13 -0.30
C VAL A 224 27.27 -18.94 -0.84
N ALA A 225 26.98 -17.79 -1.41
CA ALA A 225 25.67 -17.46 -1.96
C ALA A 225 25.39 -18.24 -3.26
N PHE A 226 24.11 -18.47 -3.57
CA PHE A 226 23.67 -19.15 -4.77
C PHE A 226 22.41 -18.54 -5.36
N LEU A 227 22.26 -18.61 -6.68
CA LEU A 227 21.10 -18.14 -7.41
C LEU A 227 20.02 -19.24 -7.46
N ALA A 228 18.80 -18.92 -7.07
CA ALA A 228 17.62 -19.78 -7.21
C ALA A 228 16.34 -19.02 -6.86
N SER A 229 15.21 -19.51 -7.39
CA SER A 229 13.88 -19.08 -6.99
C SER A 229 13.13 -20.18 -6.24
N ARG A 230 12.32 -19.79 -5.24
CA ARG A 230 11.55 -20.76 -4.43
C ARG A 230 10.60 -21.56 -5.29
N TYR A 231 10.57 -22.87 -5.06
CA TYR A 231 9.68 -23.83 -5.76
C TYR A 231 9.86 -23.82 -7.28
N GLY A 232 11.03 -23.41 -7.78
CA GLY A 232 11.29 -23.29 -9.22
C GLY A 232 10.38 -22.26 -9.94
N LYS A 233 9.77 -21.32 -9.20
CA LYS A 233 8.93 -20.25 -9.77
C LYS A 233 9.81 -19.09 -10.23
N GLY A 234 10.09 -19.01 -11.50
CA GLY A 234 11.08 -18.14 -12.11
C GLY A 234 12.39 -18.88 -12.36
N GLY A 235 13.42 -18.18 -12.78
CA GLY A 235 14.77 -18.69 -12.97
C GLY A 235 15.65 -18.44 -11.74
N ASP A 236 16.87 -18.02 -12.01
CA ASP A 236 17.86 -17.61 -11.00
C ASP A 236 17.65 -16.16 -10.57
N ASP A 237 16.43 -15.86 -10.07
CA ASP A 237 15.98 -14.48 -9.84
C ASP A 237 16.44 -13.90 -8.50
N TYR A 238 16.71 -14.79 -7.52
CA TYR A 238 17.14 -14.37 -6.19
C TYR A 238 18.52 -14.93 -5.87
N LEU A 239 19.37 -14.12 -5.28
CA LEU A 239 20.59 -14.56 -4.65
C LEU A 239 20.27 -14.99 -3.21
N ASN A 240 20.69 -16.18 -2.81
CA ASN A 240 20.32 -16.82 -1.56
C ASN A 240 21.56 -17.03 -0.69
N CYS A 241 21.51 -16.54 0.55
CA CYS A 241 22.55 -16.69 1.57
C CYS A 241 22.08 -17.73 2.60
N PRO A 242 22.64 -18.97 2.57
CA PRO A 242 22.20 -20.05 3.46
C PRO A 242 22.82 -19.93 4.84
N MET A 243 22.08 -20.28 5.88
CA MET A 243 22.55 -20.41 7.25
C MET A 243 22.35 -21.84 7.75
N ASP A 244 23.31 -22.36 8.48
CA ASP A 244 23.11 -23.52 9.36
C ASP A 244 22.44 -23.10 10.68
N GLU A 245 22.17 -24.07 11.55
CA GLU A 245 21.50 -23.80 12.83
C GLU A 245 22.35 -22.97 13.78
N ALA A 246 23.65 -23.22 13.83
CA ALA A 246 24.57 -22.52 14.73
C ALA A 246 24.66 -21.02 14.33
N THR A 247 24.88 -20.75 13.04
CA THR A 247 24.94 -19.41 12.48
C THR A 247 23.60 -18.66 12.68
N TYR A 248 22.48 -19.34 12.43
CA TYR A 248 21.16 -18.74 12.67
C TYR A 248 20.94 -18.35 14.12
N ASN A 249 21.34 -19.21 15.07
CA ASN A 249 21.20 -18.92 16.50
C ASN A 249 22.07 -17.74 16.93
N ALA A 250 23.31 -17.67 16.44
CA ALA A 250 24.20 -16.55 16.70
C ALA A 250 23.64 -15.24 16.11
N PHE A 251 23.15 -15.28 14.89
CA PHE A 251 22.48 -14.14 14.22
C PHE A 251 21.24 -13.71 14.99
N TYR A 252 20.37 -14.65 15.39
CA TYR A 252 19.17 -14.36 16.17
C TYR A 252 19.50 -13.68 17.50
N ALA A 253 20.47 -14.20 18.25
CA ALA A 253 20.91 -13.59 19.51
C ALA A 253 21.47 -12.19 19.31
N ALA A 254 22.31 -12.00 18.27
CA ALA A 254 22.89 -10.71 17.94
C ALA A 254 21.83 -9.68 17.54
N LEU A 255 20.77 -10.10 16.80
CA LEU A 255 19.67 -9.26 16.37
C LEU A 255 18.80 -8.77 17.55
N LEU A 256 18.56 -9.65 18.55
CA LEU A 256 17.84 -9.28 19.77
C LEU A 256 18.62 -8.30 20.65
N ALA A 257 19.95 -8.49 20.76
CA ALA A 257 20.85 -7.68 21.59
C ALA A 257 21.23 -6.34 20.93
N ALA A 258 20.98 -6.19 19.64
CA ALA A 258 21.41 -5.02 18.88
C ALA A 258 20.72 -3.73 19.33
N GLU A 259 21.44 -2.62 19.25
CA GLU A 259 20.92 -1.28 19.52
C GLU A 259 19.93 -0.85 18.45
N LYS A 260 18.80 -0.33 18.91
CA LYS A 260 17.66 0.04 18.07
C LYS A 260 17.39 1.55 18.17
N VAL A 261 17.09 2.17 17.03
CA VAL A 261 16.61 3.56 17.00
C VAL A 261 15.26 3.60 17.71
N GLN A 262 15.16 4.46 18.72
CA GLN A 262 13.90 4.69 19.43
C GLN A 262 13.02 5.66 18.65
N PRO A 263 11.71 5.38 18.51
CA PRO A 263 10.77 6.38 18.01
C PRO A 263 10.81 7.66 18.87
N LYS A 264 10.67 8.82 18.25
CA LYS A 264 10.68 10.11 18.96
C LYS A 264 9.50 10.30 19.92
N ASP A 265 8.41 9.56 19.74
CA ASP A 265 7.23 9.58 20.59
C ASP A 265 7.12 8.25 21.36
N PHE A 266 6.90 8.33 22.67
CA PHE A 266 6.78 7.20 23.60
C PHE A 266 5.50 6.36 23.40
N GLU A 267 4.76 6.57 22.32
CA GLU A 267 3.59 5.76 21.96
C GLU A 267 4.04 4.38 21.49
N LYS A 268 3.29 3.33 21.85
CA LYS A 268 3.52 1.97 21.36
C LYS A 268 3.52 2.00 19.84
N ALA A 269 4.69 1.80 19.22
CA ALA A 269 4.84 1.81 17.78
C ALA A 269 3.94 0.72 17.17
N ALA A 270 2.88 1.13 16.47
CA ALA A 270 2.09 0.23 15.64
C ALA A 270 2.84 0.03 14.32
N TYR A 271 3.23 -1.22 14.01
CA TYR A 271 3.84 -1.58 12.73
C TYR A 271 2.79 -2.20 11.84
N PHE A 272 2.86 -1.90 10.54
CA PHE A 272 2.12 -2.66 9.54
C PHE A 272 2.72 -4.06 9.40
N GLU A 273 1.87 -5.11 9.40
CA GLU A 273 2.32 -6.52 9.42
C GLU A 273 3.21 -6.89 8.21
N GLY A 274 3.03 -6.23 7.07
CA GLY A 274 3.86 -6.44 5.87
C GLY A 274 5.24 -5.79 5.92
N CYS A 275 5.50 -4.85 6.86
CA CYS A 275 6.72 -4.06 6.98
C CYS A 275 7.30 -4.09 8.40
N ILE A 276 7.03 -5.16 9.14
CA ILE A 276 7.55 -5.34 10.50
C ILE A 276 9.08 -5.42 10.45
N PRO A 277 9.80 -4.65 11.28
CA PRO A 277 11.25 -4.77 11.40
C PRO A 277 11.68 -6.18 11.77
N ILE A 278 12.79 -6.65 11.17
CA ILE A 278 13.30 -8.01 11.35
C ILE A 278 13.58 -8.34 12.83
N GLU A 279 14.08 -7.37 13.61
CA GLU A 279 14.32 -7.52 15.04
C GLU A 279 13.01 -7.63 15.84
N VAL A 280 11.92 -7.00 15.40
CA VAL A 280 10.59 -7.15 15.99
C VAL A 280 10.00 -8.53 15.69
N MET A 281 10.27 -9.07 14.49
CA MET A 281 9.91 -10.47 14.19
C MET A 281 10.71 -11.44 15.07
N ALA A 282 11.98 -11.16 15.32
CA ALA A 282 12.81 -11.95 16.23
C ALA A 282 12.28 -11.93 17.68
N GLU A 283 11.82 -10.79 18.16
CA GLU A 283 11.20 -10.63 19.48
C GLU A 283 9.91 -11.47 19.66
N ARG A 284 9.19 -11.76 18.55
CA ARG A 284 7.99 -12.62 18.56
C ARG A 284 8.31 -14.11 18.73
N GLY A 285 9.57 -14.50 18.57
CA GLY A 285 10.06 -15.86 18.78
C GLY A 285 11.05 -16.34 17.74
N ARG A 286 11.91 -17.27 18.16
CA ARG A 286 13.03 -17.80 17.37
C ARG A 286 12.62 -18.30 15.97
N GLN A 287 11.48 -18.97 15.87
CA GLN A 287 11.04 -19.56 14.60
C GLN A 287 10.29 -18.58 13.69
N THR A 288 9.88 -17.41 14.19
CA THR A 288 9.05 -16.46 13.42
C THR A 288 9.68 -16.10 12.09
N MET A 289 10.99 -15.81 12.07
CA MET A 289 11.70 -15.44 10.84
C MET A 289 11.79 -16.61 9.84
N GLN A 290 11.86 -17.87 10.31
CA GLN A 290 11.91 -19.06 9.44
C GLN A 290 10.56 -19.38 8.77
N PHE A 291 9.45 -18.90 9.32
CA PHE A 291 8.13 -18.93 8.67
C PHE A 291 7.86 -17.67 7.81
N GLY A 292 8.73 -16.67 7.93
CA GLY A 292 8.72 -15.39 7.22
C GLY A 292 9.86 -15.22 6.23
N PRO A 293 10.67 -14.15 6.38
CA PRO A 293 11.69 -13.76 5.40
C PRO A 293 12.85 -14.77 5.26
N LEU A 294 13.18 -15.50 6.32
CA LEU A 294 14.28 -16.46 6.31
C LEU A 294 13.82 -17.90 6.04
N LYS A 295 12.65 -18.11 5.49
CA LYS A 295 12.07 -19.42 5.22
C LYS A 295 12.99 -20.25 4.30
N PRO A 296 13.43 -21.46 4.69
CA PRO A 296 14.29 -22.29 3.83
C PRO A 296 13.52 -23.18 2.86
N VAL A 297 12.22 -23.38 3.07
CA VAL A 297 11.39 -24.32 2.30
C VAL A 297 11.25 -23.86 0.85
N GLY A 298 11.40 -24.79 -0.08
CA GLY A 298 11.33 -24.54 -1.52
C GLY A 298 12.64 -24.07 -2.14
N LEU A 299 13.75 -24.10 -1.37
CA LEU A 299 15.10 -23.81 -1.83
C LEU A 299 16.02 -24.98 -1.47
N GLU A 300 16.76 -25.47 -2.44
CA GLU A 300 17.88 -26.39 -2.28
C GLU A 300 19.15 -25.68 -2.73
N ASN A 301 20.20 -25.78 -1.95
CA ASN A 301 21.49 -25.22 -2.33
C ASN A 301 22.14 -26.11 -3.41
N PRO A 302 22.30 -25.62 -4.65
CA PRO A 302 22.82 -26.42 -5.76
C PRO A 302 24.26 -26.89 -5.53
N LYS A 303 25.03 -26.21 -4.65
CA LYS A 303 26.41 -26.57 -4.32
C LYS A 303 26.51 -27.76 -3.34
N THR A 304 25.48 -27.97 -2.53
CA THR A 304 25.50 -29.02 -1.48
C THR A 304 24.39 -30.07 -1.67
N GLY A 305 23.40 -29.84 -2.51
CA GLY A 305 22.20 -30.66 -2.67
C GLY A 305 21.33 -30.72 -1.41
N LYS A 306 21.54 -29.81 -0.45
CA LYS A 306 20.83 -29.80 0.84
C LYS A 306 20.05 -28.52 1.05
N ARG A 307 18.97 -28.64 1.81
CA ARG A 307 18.21 -27.48 2.31
C ARG A 307 18.94 -26.90 3.53
N ALA A 308 19.13 -25.59 3.54
CA ALA A 308 19.69 -24.88 4.69
C ALA A 308 18.69 -24.84 5.87
N TYR A 309 19.16 -24.49 7.05
CA TYR A 309 18.32 -24.26 8.23
C TYR A 309 17.50 -22.96 8.10
N ALA A 310 18.11 -21.90 7.58
CA ALA A 310 17.47 -20.65 7.22
C ALA A 310 18.14 -20.08 5.96
N VAL A 311 17.45 -19.20 5.21
CA VAL A 311 17.98 -18.59 3.99
C VAL A 311 17.57 -17.13 3.95
N VAL A 312 18.55 -16.23 3.82
CA VAL A 312 18.32 -14.82 3.48
C VAL A 312 18.29 -14.68 1.97
N GLN A 313 17.23 -14.07 1.43
CA GLN A 313 17.10 -13.80 0.01
C GLN A 313 17.47 -12.36 -0.30
N LEU A 314 18.22 -12.18 -1.36
CA LEU A 314 18.59 -10.89 -1.93
C LEU A 314 17.94 -10.76 -3.30
N ARG A 315 17.32 -9.61 -3.57
CA ARG A 315 16.67 -9.31 -4.85
C ARG A 315 17.42 -8.18 -5.53
N THR A 316 17.64 -8.30 -6.84
CA THR A 316 18.27 -7.22 -7.62
C THR A 316 17.43 -5.95 -7.60
N GLU A 317 18.08 -4.80 -7.52
CA GLU A 317 17.45 -3.47 -7.55
C GLU A 317 17.44 -2.86 -8.96
N ASN A 318 18.26 -3.37 -9.87
CA ASN A 318 18.36 -2.86 -11.24
C ASN A 318 18.61 -3.98 -12.26
N ALA A 319 18.47 -3.66 -13.54
CA ALA A 319 18.67 -4.61 -14.66
C ALA A 319 20.12 -5.14 -14.75
N HIS A 320 21.10 -4.36 -14.33
CA HIS A 320 22.52 -4.74 -14.36
C HIS A 320 22.95 -5.63 -13.21
N ARG A 321 22.06 -5.87 -12.23
CA ARG A 321 22.33 -6.66 -11.01
C ARG A 321 23.52 -6.14 -10.21
N SER A 322 23.77 -4.83 -10.25
CA SER A 322 24.90 -4.21 -9.54
C SER A 322 24.65 -4.00 -8.05
N CYS A 323 23.41 -4.14 -7.59
CA CYS A 323 23.07 -4.04 -6.18
C CYS A 323 21.84 -4.88 -5.82
N TYR A 324 21.80 -5.30 -4.55
CA TYR A 324 20.77 -6.19 -4.04
C TYR A 324 20.11 -5.64 -2.78
N ASN A 325 18.78 -5.77 -2.71
CA ASN A 325 17.97 -5.51 -1.52
C ASN A 325 17.86 -6.78 -0.66
N LEU A 326 18.04 -6.67 0.64
CA LEU A 326 17.78 -7.77 1.60
C LEU A 326 16.28 -7.92 1.79
N VAL A 327 15.70 -8.99 1.25
CA VAL A 327 14.25 -9.20 1.24
C VAL A 327 13.71 -9.49 2.64
N GLY A 328 12.79 -8.65 3.13
CA GLY A 328 12.19 -8.81 4.45
C GLY A 328 13.08 -8.36 5.61
N PHE A 329 14.14 -7.58 5.34
CA PHE A 329 15.05 -7.03 6.31
C PHE A 329 14.80 -5.56 6.63
N GLN A 330 13.55 -5.14 6.62
CA GLN A 330 13.17 -3.86 7.19
C GLN A 330 13.71 -3.78 8.62
N THR A 331 14.31 -2.65 9.01
CA THR A 331 14.97 -2.58 10.31
C THR A 331 15.00 -1.18 10.90
N LYS A 332 14.96 -1.13 12.22
CA LYS A 332 15.23 0.06 13.06
C LYS A 332 16.56 -0.03 13.82
N LEU A 333 17.42 -0.97 13.47
CA LEU A 333 18.76 -1.04 14.03
C LEU A 333 19.55 0.22 13.69
N THR A 334 20.44 0.66 14.59
CA THR A 334 21.41 1.71 14.27
C THR A 334 22.32 1.25 13.10
N TYR A 335 22.88 2.19 12.34
CA TYR A 335 23.70 1.87 11.16
C TYR A 335 24.91 0.99 11.53
N GLY A 336 25.53 1.22 12.70
CA GLY A 336 26.61 0.39 13.21
C GLY A 336 26.18 -1.04 13.46
N GLU A 337 25.01 -1.23 14.07
CA GLU A 337 24.45 -2.54 14.34
C GLU A 337 23.99 -3.26 13.06
N GLN A 338 23.44 -2.56 12.09
CA GLN A 338 23.12 -3.16 10.79
C GLN A 338 24.37 -3.73 10.14
N LYS A 339 25.48 -2.97 10.12
CA LYS A 339 26.74 -3.44 9.58
C LYS A 339 27.28 -4.65 10.35
N ARG A 340 27.24 -4.62 11.68
CA ARG A 340 27.72 -5.70 12.55
C ARG A 340 26.88 -6.98 12.40
N VAL A 341 25.57 -6.84 12.53
CA VAL A 341 24.64 -7.98 12.58
C VAL A 341 24.42 -8.60 11.20
N PHE A 342 24.22 -7.78 10.17
CA PHE A 342 23.92 -8.33 8.83
C PHE A 342 25.17 -8.91 8.15
N ARG A 343 26.36 -8.53 8.56
CA ARG A 343 27.62 -9.20 8.14
C ARG A 343 27.85 -10.57 8.79
N MET A 344 27.03 -10.97 9.76
CA MET A 344 27.02 -12.35 10.26
C MET A 344 26.31 -13.33 9.31
N ILE A 345 25.60 -12.82 8.30
CA ILE A 345 24.93 -13.63 7.29
C ILE A 345 26.00 -14.20 6.34
N PRO A 346 26.09 -15.55 6.17
CA PRO A 346 27.04 -16.16 5.26
C PRO A 346 26.87 -15.63 3.83
N GLY A 347 27.98 -15.18 3.26
CA GLY A 347 28.00 -14.49 1.96
C GLY A 347 27.93 -12.96 2.05
N LEU A 348 27.64 -12.39 3.22
CA LEU A 348 27.60 -10.94 3.47
C LEU A 348 28.67 -10.45 4.43
N GLU A 349 29.68 -11.24 4.73
CA GLU A 349 30.73 -10.92 5.72
C GLU A 349 31.47 -9.62 5.37
N GLN A 350 31.65 -9.36 4.08
CA GLN A 350 32.30 -8.16 3.53
C GLN A 350 31.33 -7.18 2.86
N ALA A 351 30.00 -7.38 3.06
CA ALA A 351 29.00 -6.60 2.34
C ALA A 351 29.19 -5.08 2.53
N GLU A 352 29.18 -4.36 1.43
CA GLU A 352 29.16 -2.91 1.38
C GLU A 352 27.71 -2.41 1.27
N PHE A 353 27.29 -1.62 2.26
CA PHE A 353 25.93 -1.11 2.32
C PHE A 353 25.82 0.19 1.53
N LEU A 354 25.21 0.13 0.34
CA LEU A 354 24.88 1.29 -0.47
C LEU A 354 23.76 2.11 0.16
N ARG A 355 22.90 1.44 0.92
CA ARG A 355 21.81 2.04 1.68
C ARG A 355 21.57 1.25 2.96
N TYR A 356 21.47 1.95 4.07
CA TYR A 356 21.03 1.37 5.34
C TYR A 356 19.49 1.37 5.42
N GLY A 357 18.96 0.42 6.18
CA GLY A 357 17.59 0.42 6.61
C GLY A 357 17.31 1.59 7.57
N SER A 358 16.08 2.05 7.60
CA SER A 358 15.66 3.15 8.47
C SER A 358 14.19 3.04 8.83
N LEU A 359 13.83 3.61 9.98
CA LEU A 359 12.45 3.68 10.47
C LEU A 359 11.84 5.02 10.08
N HIS A 360 10.65 4.99 9.51
CA HIS A 360 9.88 6.17 9.14
C HIS A 360 8.51 6.16 9.82
N ARG A 361 8.04 7.34 10.20
CA ARG A 361 6.69 7.56 10.68
C ARG A 361 5.79 7.88 9.50
N ASN A 362 4.83 7.01 9.25
CA ASN A 362 3.87 7.15 8.17
C ASN A 362 2.58 7.77 8.71
N THR A 363 2.10 8.79 8.04
CA THR A 363 0.86 9.49 8.40
C THR A 363 -0.28 9.05 7.50
N PHE A 364 -1.47 8.81 8.07
CA PHE A 364 -2.71 8.58 7.34
C PHE A 364 -3.90 9.25 8.03
N ILE A 365 -5.00 9.40 7.31
CA ILE A 365 -6.23 10.01 7.83
C ILE A 365 -7.25 8.92 8.21
N ASN A 366 -8.19 9.25 9.07
CA ASN A 366 -9.32 8.35 9.39
C ASN A 366 -10.36 8.37 8.25
N SER A 367 -10.03 7.69 7.15
CA SER A 367 -10.82 7.71 5.92
C SER A 367 -12.29 7.28 6.10
N PRO A 368 -12.65 6.30 6.96
CA PRO A 368 -14.04 5.95 7.19
C PRO A 368 -14.90 7.12 7.70
N GLN A 369 -14.33 8.00 8.48
CA GLN A 369 -15.02 9.21 8.95
C GLN A 369 -15.06 10.30 7.88
N LEU A 370 -13.99 10.44 7.10
CA LEU A 370 -13.69 11.64 6.32
C LEU A 370 -14.06 11.54 4.85
N LEU A 371 -14.05 10.33 4.26
CA LEU A 371 -14.16 10.15 2.81
C LEU A 371 -15.44 9.41 2.39
N TYR A 372 -15.95 9.77 1.21
CA TYR A 372 -16.85 8.94 0.43
C TYR A 372 -16.08 7.87 -0.35
N ASN A 373 -16.77 6.84 -0.85
CA ASN A 373 -16.17 5.78 -1.69
C ASN A 373 -15.55 6.32 -3.00
N THR A 374 -15.85 7.55 -3.37
CA THR A 374 -15.24 8.29 -4.48
C THR A 374 -13.89 8.90 -4.13
N LEU A 375 -13.41 8.71 -2.90
CA LEU A 375 -12.25 9.35 -2.27
C LEU A 375 -12.41 10.88 -2.09
N GLN A 376 -13.61 11.40 -2.28
CA GLN A 376 -13.96 12.78 -2.06
C GLN A 376 -14.11 13.06 -0.56
N PHE A 377 -13.61 14.20 -0.10
CA PHE A 377 -13.75 14.64 1.30
C PHE A 377 -15.19 15.05 1.61
N LYS A 378 -15.78 14.47 2.65
CA LYS A 378 -17.19 14.68 3.02
C LYS A 378 -17.53 16.14 3.32
N ALA A 379 -16.61 16.88 3.96
CA ALA A 379 -16.84 18.27 4.34
C ALA A 379 -16.57 19.28 3.21
N ARG A 380 -15.84 18.87 2.14
CA ARG A 380 -15.52 19.73 1.00
C ARG A 380 -15.48 18.93 -0.29
N GLY A 381 -16.53 19.03 -1.10
CA GLY A 381 -16.71 18.26 -2.33
C GLY A 381 -15.67 18.51 -3.42
N THR A 382 -14.91 19.61 -3.36
CA THR A 382 -13.82 19.93 -4.30
C THR A 382 -12.47 19.33 -3.90
N LEU A 383 -12.41 18.59 -2.79
CA LEU A 383 -11.17 17.98 -2.28
C LEU A 383 -11.26 16.47 -2.31
N PHE A 384 -10.20 15.83 -2.79
CA PHE A 384 -9.98 14.40 -2.79
C PHE A 384 -8.70 14.05 -2.03
N PHE A 385 -8.66 12.86 -1.45
CA PHE A 385 -7.45 12.28 -0.87
C PHE A 385 -7.09 11.02 -1.62
N ALA A 386 -5.79 10.72 -1.74
CA ALA A 386 -5.33 9.55 -2.47
C ALA A 386 -4.01 8.97 -1.92
N GLY A 387 -3.72 7.75 -2.33
CA GLY A 387 -2.49 7.05 -1.97
C GLY A 387 -2.48 6.56 -0.52
N GLN A 388 -1.29 6.36 0.03
CA GLN A 388 -1.13 5.83 1.38
C GLN A 388 -1.78 6.70 2.46
N LEU A 389 -1.92 7.99 2.18
CA LEU A 389 -2.59 8.95 3.08
C LEU A 389 -4.04 8.54 3.42
N VAL A 390 -4.73 7.81 2.55
CA VAL A 390 -6.10 7.34 2.80
C VAL A 390 -6.17 6.04 3.61
N GLY A 391 -5.04 5.51 4.10
CA GLY A 391 -5.00 4.26 4.85
C GLY A 391 -4.98 3.02 3.96
N VAL A 392 -4.40 3.10 2.76
CA VAL A 392 -3.99 1.94 2.00
C VAL A 392 -2.50 1.69 2.20
N GLU A 393 -2.09 0.43 2.11
CA GLU A 393 -0.69 0.03 2.25
C GLU A 393 -0.22 -0.68 0.99
N GLY A 394 0.94 -0.25 0.49
CA GLY A 394 1.55 -0.80 -0.73
C GLY A 394 1.57 0.18 -1.90
N TYR A 395 2.58 0.01 -2.75
CA TYR A 395 2.80 0.89 -3.90
C TYR A 395 1.65 0.82 -4.92
N THR A 396 1.22 -0.41 -5.24
CA THR A 396 0.13 -0.65 -6.19
C THR A 396 -1.20 -0.12 -5.68
N ASP A 397 -1.48 -0.39 -4.39
CA ASP A 397 -2.71 0.07 -3.72
C ASP A 397 -2.77 1.59 -3.67
N SER A 398 -1.64 2.23 -3.36
CA SER A 398 -1.51 3.69 -3.36
C SER A 398 -1.75 4.29 -4.75
N ALA A 399 -1.15 3.71 -5.80
CA ALA A 399 -1.34 4.15 -7.17
C ALA A 399 -2.80 3.95 -7.63
N ALA A 400 -3.43 2.82 -7.29
CA ALA A 400 -4.82 2.52 -7.62
C ALA A 400 -5.78 3.57 -7.03
N MET A 401 -5.58 3.97 -5.76
CA MET A 401 -6.36 5.05 -5.15
C MET A 401 -6.06 6.40 -5.79
N GLY A 402 -4.83 6.64 -6.23
CA GLY A 402 -4.46 7.79 -7.06
C GLY A 402 -5.27 7.85 -8.35
N GLY A 403 -5.30 6.75 -9.07
CA GLY A 403 -6.05 6.62 -10.32
C GLY A 403 -7.54 6.89 -10.14
N LEU A 404 -8.16 6.31 -9.12
CA LEU A 404 -9.58 6.54 -8.83
C LEU A 404 -9.87 8.01 -8.48
N ALA A 405 -9.01 8.66 -7.69
CA ALA A 405 -9.14 10.08 -7.37
C ALA A 405 -9.01 10.95 -8.62
N GLY A 406 -8.04 10.65 -9.51
CA GLY A 406 -7.84 11.35 -10.78
C GLY A 406 -9.04 11.22 -11.72
N ILE A 407 -9.59 10.00 -11.87
CA ILE A 407 -10.81 9.73 -12.65
C ILE A 407 -11.97 10.56 -12.09
N ASN A 408 -12.19 10.55 -10.79
CA ASN A 408 -13.31 11.25 -10.15
C ASN A 408 -13.14 12.77 -10.20
N ALA A 409 -11.94 13.28 -10.02
CA ALA A 409 -11.68 14.72 -10.15
C ALA A 409 -11.94 15.22 -11.59
N ALA A 410 -11.50 14.47 -12.62
CA ALA A 410 -11.78 14.81 -14.01
C ALA A 410 -13.28 14.77 -14.34
N ARG A 411 -13.99 13.75 -13.85
CA ARG A 411 -15.46 13.68 -13.99
C ARG A 411 -16.16 14.84 -13.30
N GLY A 412 -15.72 15.19 -12.09
CA GLY A 412 -16.26 16.35 -11.35
C GLY A 412 -16.02 17.66 -12.08
N LEU A 413 -14.84 17.88 -12.68
CA LEU A 413 -14.53 19.04 -13.49
C LEU A 413 -15.44 19.12 -14.74
N ALA A 414 -15.72 17.97 -15.35
CA ALA A 414 -16.63 17.87 -16.50
C ALA A 414 -18.13 17.91 -16.12
N GLY A 415 -18.49 18.08 -14.84
CA GLY A 415 -19.88 18.06 -14.37
C GLY A 415 -20.55 16.68 -14.45
N LEU A 416 -19.76 15.60 -14.59
CA LEU A 416 -20.26 14.23 -14.65
C LEU A 416 -20.40 13.63 -13.24
N PRO A 417 -21.32 12.68 -13.01
CA PRO A 417 -21.43 11.97 -11.75
C PRO A 417 -20.11 11.25 -11.41
N LEU A 418 -19.70 11.33 -10.15
CA LEU A 418 -18.55 10.58 -9.64
C LEU A 418 -18.87 9.08 -9.64
N VAL A 419 -17.83 8.26 -9.75
CA VAL A 419 -17.97 6.80 -9.88
C VAL A 419 -17.22 6.06 -8.78
N THR A 420 -17.77 4.90 -8.40
CA THR A 420 -17.17 3.99 -7.44
C THR A 420 -17.06 2.62 -8.10
N PRO A 421 -15.87 1.97 -8.07
CA PRO A 421 -15.72 0.62 -8.60
C PRO A 421 -16.61 -0.37 -7.83
N PRO A 422 -17.15 -1.43 -8.48
CA PRO A 422 -17.93 -2.44 -7.80
C PRO A 422 -17.16 -3.09 -6.63
N PRO A 423 -17.79 -3.36 -5.47
CA PRO A 423 -17.10 -3.98 -4.32
C PRO A 423 -16.51 -5.37 -4.62
N THR A 424 -16.92 -5.99 -5.73
CA THR A 424 -16.41 -7.27 -6.22
C THR A 424 -15.08 -7.17 -6.94
N THR A 425 -14.63 -5.95 -7.29
CA THR A 425 -13.32 -5.66 -7.89
C THR A 425 -12.27 -5.43 -6.81
N ALA A 426 -10.99 -5.52 -7.16
CA ALA A 426 -9.89 -5.23 -6.24
C ALA A 426 -9.87 -3.74 -5.84
N HIS A 427 -10.08 -2.82 -6.77
CA HIS A 427 -10.27 -1.39 -6.46
C HIS A 427 -11.46 -1.17 -5.54
N GLY A 428 -12.61 -1.77 -5.84
CA GLY A 428 -13.83 -1.54 -5.11
C GLY A 428 -13.84 -2.14 -3.71
N CYS A 429 -13.28 -3.34 -3.51
CA CYS A 429 -13.21 -3.95 -2.19
C CYS A 429 -12.25 -3.15 -1.26
N LEU A 430 -11.12 -2.67 -1.79
CA LEU A 430 -10.19 -1.84 -1.03
C LEU A 430 -10.82 -0.49 -0.69
N THR A 431 -11.44 0.19 -1.68
CA THR A 431 -12.14 1.46 -1.46
C THR A 431 -13.27 1.32 -0.44
N THR A 432 -14.04 0.24 -0.51
CA THR A 432 -15.09 -0.08 0.47
C THR A 432 -14.49 -0.20 1.87
N TYR A 433 -13.42 -0.97 2.04
CA TYR A 433 -12.76 -1.13 3.34
C TYR A 433 -12.34 0.22 3.93
N ILE A 434 -11.58 1.03 3.19
CA ILE A 434 -11.05 2.29 3.73
C ILE A 434 -12.12 3.34 4.02
N THR A 435 -13.35 3.17 3.51
CA THR A 435 -14.43 4.15 3.71
C THR A 435 -15.57 3.64 4.61
N THR A 436 -15.60 2.34 4.92
CA THR A 436 -16.67 1.72 5.74
C THR A 436 -16.18 0.95 6.95
N ALA A 437 -14.87 0.78 7.15
CA ALA A 437 -14.30 0.15 8.35
C ALA A 437 -14.71 0.90 9.63
N ASP A 438 -14.67 0.22 10.78
CA ASP A 438 -14.90 0.88 12.07
C ASP A 438 -13.82 1.97 12.32
N PRO A 439 -14.21 3.24 12.41
CA PRO A 439 -13.25 4.34 12.57
C PRO A 439 -12.39 4.24 13.83
N ARG A 440 -12.86 3.55 14.86
CA ARG A 440 -12.16 3.39 16.16
C ARG A 440 -10.98 2.41 16.05
N HIS A 441 -11.05 1.50 15.08
CA HIS A 441 -10.09 0.41 14.87
C HIS A 441 -9.51 0.42 13.45
N PHE A 442 -9.68 1.52 12.73
CA PHE A 442 -9.18 1.65 11.36
C PHE A 442 -7.66 1.53 11.31
N GLN A 443 -7.19 0.62 10.48
CA GLN A 443 -5.78 0.36 10.24
C GLN A 443 -5.51 0.37 8.72
N PRO A 444 -4.32 0.75 8.28
CA PRO A 444 -3.93 0.62 6.88
C PRO A 444 -4.10 -0.81 6.37
N MET A 445 -4.51 -0.94 5.09
CA MET A 445 -4.83 -2.23 4.49
C MET A 445 -4.32 -2.30 3.06
N ASN A 446 -3.82 -3.46 2.66
CA ASN A 446 -3.52 -3.80 1.27
C ASN A 446 -4.63 -4.66 0.66
N THR A 447 -4.67 -4.71 -0.66
CA THR A 447 -5.58 -5.59 -1.38
C THR A 447 -5.31 -7.05 -1.05
N ASN A 448 -6.33 -7.74 -0.50
CA ASN A 448 -6.26 -9.15 -0.14
C ASN A 448 -7.62 -9.82 -0.32
N PHE A 449 -7.66 -11.16 -0.41
CA PHE A 449 -8.91 -11.90 -0.65
C PHE A 449 -9.94 -11.79 0.49
N GLY A 450 -9.54 -11.38 1.69
CA GLY A 450 -10.47 -11.15 2.80
C GLY A 450 -11.38 -9.95 2.59
N LEU A 451 -11.02 -9.03 1.70
CA LEU A 451 -11.81 -7.84 1.38
C LEU A 451 -12.90 -8.10 0.32
N PHE A 452 -12.72 -9.15 -0.50
CA PHE A 452 -13.70 -9.44 -1.57
C PHE A 452 -14.98 -10.04 -1.00
N PRO A 453 -16.16 -9.61 -1.47
CA PRO A 453 -17.42 -10.25 -1.14
C PRO A 453 -17.42 -11.75 -1.54
N PRO A 454 -18.12 -12.61 -0.79
CA PRO A 454 -18.18 -14.02 -1.09
C PRO A 454 -18.72 -14.27 -2.51
N LEU A 455 -18.36 -15.42 -3.10
CA LEU A 455 -18.93 -15.88 -4.35
C LEU A 455 -20.39 -16.29 -4.13
N ALA A 456 -21.23 -16.09 -5.14
CA ALA A 456 -22.64 -16.50 -5.10
C ALA A 456 -22.78 -18.01 -4.89
N THR A 457 -21.89 -18.79 -5.54
CA THR A 457 -21.79 -20.24 -5.34
C THR A 457 -20.52 -20.55 -4.55
N PRO A 458 -20.63 -20.98 -3.28
CA PRO A 458 -19.47 -21.35 -2.48
C PRO A 458 -18.69 -22.51 -3.10
N THR A 459 -17.36 -22.42 -3.09
CA THR A 459 -16.47 -23.52 -3.43
C THR A 459 -15.52 -23.81 -2.27
N ARG A 460 -15.24 -25.10 -2.01
CA ARG A 460 -14.31 -25.55 -0.96
C ARG A 460 -12.86 -25.49 -1.39
N ASP A 461 -12.61 -25.65 -2.69
CA ASP A 461 -11.26 -25.59 -3.23
C ASP A 461 -10.74 -24.16 -3.22
N LYS A 462 -9.61 -23.95 -2.55
CA LYS A 462 -9.00 -22.63 -2.34
C LYS A 462 -8.51 -21.98 -3.64
N GLU A 463 -7.97 -22.76 -4.55
CA GLU A 463 -7.46 -22.28 -5.83
C GLU A 463 -8.61 -21.89 -6.75
N SER A 464 -9.63 -22.74 -6.88
CA SER A 464 -10.85 -22.43 -7.62
C SER A 464 -11.57 -21.21 -7.06
N LYS A 465 -11.64 -21.06 -5.73
CA LYS A 465 -12.20 -19.85 -5.09
C LYS A 465 -11.46 -18.60 -5.53
N ARG A 466 -10.14 -18.61 -5.51
CA ARG A 466 -9.31 -17.46 -5.91
C ARG A 466 -9.46 -17.12 -7.39
N ARG A 467 -9.43 -18.14 -8.25
CA ARG A 467 -9.63 -18.00 -9.69
C ARG A 467 -10.99 -17.40 -10.02
N LEU A 468 -12.07 -17.94 -9.46
CA LEU A 468 -13.44 -17.44 -9.68
C LEU A 468 -13.62 -16.00 -9.13
N THR A 469 -13.02 -15.69 -7.99
CA THR A 469 -13.04 -14.31 -7.44
C THR A 469 -12.34 -13.35 -8.39
N GLY A 470 -11.17 -13.71 -8.91
CA GLY A 470 -10.42 -12.89 -9.87
C GLY A 470 -11.18 -12.72 -11.20
N GLN A 471 -11.76 -13.79 -11.72
CA GLN A 471 -12.57 -13.73 -12.94
C GLN A 471 -13.75 -12.76 -12.77
N ARG A 472 -14.56 -12.93 -11.70
CA ARG A 472 -15.65 -12.02 -11.38
C ARG A 472 -15.20 -10.58 -11.27
N ALA A 473 -14.07 -10.35 -10.59
CA ALA A 473 -13.55 -8.99 -10.40
C ALA A 473 -13.25 -8.30 -11.74
N LEU A 474 -12.64 -9.01 -12.67
CA LEU A 474 -12.28 -8.47 -14.00
C LEU A 474 -13.50 -8.32 -14.91
N GLU A 475 -14.50 -9.19 -14.81
CA GLU A 475 -15.79 -9.08 -15.53
C GLU A 475 -16.55 -7.84 -15.05
N ASP A 476 -16.70 -7.68 -13.73
CA ASP A 476 -17.42 -6.57 -13.12
C ASP A 476 -16.70 -5.22 -13.36
N LEU A 477 -15.36 -5.21 -13.36
CA LEU A 477 -14.59 -4.03 -13.75
C LEU A 477 -14.89 -3.62 -15.19
N THR A 478 -14.87 -4.58 -16.11
CA THR A 478 -15.14 -4.32 -17.54
C THR A 478 -16.54 -3.77 -17.76
N ALA A 479 -17.53 -4.33 -17.09
CA ALA A 479 -18.91 -3.84 -17.12
C ALA A 479 -19.00 -2.40 -16.59
N TRP A 480 -18.33 -2.13 -15.45
CA TRP A 480 -18.27 -0.80 -14.84
C TRP A 480 -17.58 0.23 -15.75
N MET A 481 -16.44 -0.13 -16.35
CA MET A 481 -15.71 0.74 -17.29
C MET A 481 -16.59 1.09 -18.50
N THR A 482 -17.28 0.11 -19.06
CA THR A 482 -18.19 0.30 -20.20
C THR A 482 -19.35 1.23 -19.84
N GLN A 483 -20.00 0.99 -18.70
CA GLN A 483 -21.13 1.77 -18.19
C GLN A 483 -20.78 3.26 -18.05
N PHE A 484 -19.57 3.56 -17.57
CA PHE A 484 -19.17 4.94 -17.27
C PHE A 484 -18.18 5.52 -18.29
N LYS A 485 -17.92 4.81 -19.41
CA LYS A 485 -17.01 5.23 -20.50
C LYS A 485 -15.62 5.62 -19.97
N LEU A 486 -15.00 4.69 -19.23
CA LEU A 486 -13.70 4.91 -18.57
C LEU A 486 -12.50 4.38 -19.36
N SER A 487 -12.71 3.76 -20.49
CA SER A 487 -11.66 3.27 -21.43
C SER A 487 -10.98 4.41 -22.17
#